data_dde9198d65851a3bdabbc95d002ce1db
#
_entry.id   dde9198d65851a3bdabbc95d002ce1db
#
_cell.length_a   1.000
_cell.length_b   1.000
_cell.length_c   1.000
_cell.angle_alpha   90.00
_cell.angle_beta   90.00
_cell.angle_gamma   90.00
#
_symmetry.space_group_name_H-M   'P 1'
#
loop_
_entity.id
_entity.type
_entity.pdbx_description
1 polymer ?
#
loop_
_entity_poly.entity_id
_entity_poly.type
_entity_poly.pdbx_seq_one_letter_code
_entity_poly.pdbx_strand_id
1 'polypeptide(L)'
;EISLGLVGSEMCIRDRSTRPDCVDDAVLALLKSYGVTAVELGCQSMDDRVLTRCRRGHTAADSIAAAQCVHRAGLELGVQMMTGLPGDTDDTALETAGQLIALRPATVRIYPTVVLAGTELERQYRSGDYVPQTVEQAVDLCSRLVPLFTAAGVRIIRLGLHSSPEVKEKMVAGAFHDSFGELVYSRM
;
A
#
# COMPACT_ATOMS: atom_id res chain seq x y z
N GLU A 1 -5.37 23.03 -17.90
CA GLU A 1 -3.88 23.07 -17.90
C GLU A 1 -3.40 22.52 -16.58
N ILE A 2 -2.90 21.27 -16.60
CA ILE A 2 -2.20 20.70 -15.44
C ILE A 2 -0.79 21.23 -15.53
N SER A 3 -0.44 22.12 -14.63
CA SER A 3 0.92 22.65 -14.49
C SER A 3 1.88 21.51 -14.22
N LEU A 4 2.71 21.18 -15.21
CA LEU A 4 3.81 20.23 -15.12
C LEU A 4 5.00 20.87 -14.39
N GLY A 5 4.84 21.11 -13.09
CA GLY A 5 5.94 21.42 -12.18
C GLY A 5 6.62 20.14 -11.70
N LEU A 6 7.14 19.33 -12.61
CA LEU A 6 7.91 18.13 -12.26
C LEU A 6 9.39 18.36 -12.55
N VAL A 7 10.07 18.89 -11.57
CA VAL A 7 11.51 18.69 -11.43
C VAL A 7 11.70 17.40 -10.64
N GLY A 8 11.96 16.31 -11.32
CA GLY A 8 12.24 15.01 -10.71
C GLY A 8 12.27 13.90 -11.74
N SER A 9 13.44 13.42 -11.98
CA SER A 9 13.86 12.24 -12.77
C SER A 9 12.79 11.56 -13.65
N GLU A 10 13.14 11.18 -14.85
CA GLU A 10 12.32 10.39 -15.82
C GLU A 10 11.66 9.14 -15.21
N MET A 11 12.08 8.70 -14.04
CA MET A 11 11.52 7.58 -13.30
C MET A 11 10.07 7.83 -12.82
N CYS A 12 9.69 9.09 -12.54
CA CYS A 12 8.33 9.39 -12.04
C CYS A 12 7.23 9.34 -13.12
N ILE A 13 7.59 9.35 -14.40
CA ILE A 13 6.62 9.28 -15.52
C ILE A 13 6.25 7.83 -15.84
N ARG A 14 7.10 6.87 -15.51
CA ARG A 14 6.96 5.46 -15.89
C ARG A 14 6.08 4.64 -14.96
N ASP A 15 5.91 5.09 -13.71
CA ASP A 15 5.11 4.38 -12.69
C ASP A 15 3.84 5.15 -12.40
N ARG A 16 2.72 4.46 -12.30
CA ARG A 16 1.41 5.03 -11.92
C ARG A 16 0.77 4.19 -10.84
N SER A 17 0.37 4.87 -9.75
CA SER A 17 -0.41 4.24 -8.67
C SER A 17 -1.89 4.54 -8.88
N THR A 18 -2.72 3.51 -8.71
CA THR A 18 -4.18 3.63 -8.86
C THR A 18 -4.93 2.69 -7.94
N ARG A 19 -6.24 2.88 -7.86
CA ARG A 19 -7.13 1.92 -7.18
C ARG A 19 -7.43 0.75 -8.11
N PRO A 20 -7.62 -0.47 -7.55
CA PRO A 20 -7.93 -1.65 -8.36
C PRO A 20 -9.19 -1.50 -9.24
N ASP A 21 -10.25 -0.90 -8.70
CA ASP A 21 -11.53 -0.67 -9.39
C ASP A 21 -11.48 0.41 -10.49
N CYS A 22 -10.33 1.05 -10.67
CA CYS A 22 -10.10 2.08 -11.71
C CYS A 22 -9.21 1.56 -12.85
N VAL A 23 -8.99 0.25 -12.95
CA VAL A 23 -8.10 -0.36 -13.95
C VAL A 23 -8.90 -1.25 -14.88
N ASP A 24 -8.84 -0.93 -16.16
CA ASP A 24 -9.34 -1.77 -17.25
C ASP A 24 -8.36 -1.79 -18.43
N ASP A 25 -8.65 -2.61 -19.43
CA ASP A 25 -7.77 -2.76 -20.59
C ASP A 25 -7.63 -1.46 -21.40
N ALA A 26 -8.67 -0.60 -21.43
CA ALA A 26 -8.65 0.68 -22.15
C ALA A 26 -7.75 1.70 -21.44
N VAL A 27 -7.87 1.81 -20.12
CA VAL A 27 -6.98 2.66 -19.28
C VAL A 27 -5.53 2.22 -19.42
N LEU A 28 -5.26 0.91 -19.38
CA LEU A 28 -3.89 0.39 -19.51
C LEU A 28 -3.30 0.63 -20.89
N ALA A 29 -4.09 0.48 -21.96
CA ALA A 29 -3.67 0.81 -23.32
C ALA A 29 -3.31 2.30 -23.45
N LEU A 30 -4.12 3.17 -22.86
CA LEU A 30 -3.84 4.61 -22.82
C LEU A 30 -2.55 4.90 -22.05
N LEU A 31 -2.37 4.34 -20.86
CA LEU A 31 -1.14 4.53 -20.06
C LEU A 31 0.12 4.07 -20.83
N LYS A 32 0.04 2.94 -21.52
CA LYS A 32 1.15 2.46 -22.39
C LYS A 32 1.45 3.44 -23.51
N SER A 33 0.46 4.05 -24.14
CA SER A 33 0.68 5.02 -25.20
C SER A 33 1.46 6.27 -24.73
N TYR A 34 1.41 6.57 -23.42
CA TYR A 34 2.20 7.62 -22.79
C TYR A 34 3.53 7.12 -22.17
N GLY A 35 3.94 5.89 -22.46
CA GLY A 35 5.25 5.36 -22.03
C GLY A 35 5.26 4.85 -20.58
N VAL A 36 4.11 4.62 -19.96
CA VAL A 36 4.03 3.97 -18.64
C VAL A 36 4.48 2.51 -18.79
N THR A 37 5.36 2.06 -17.90
CA THR A 37 5.93 0.71 -17.88
C THR A 37 5.51 -0.11 -16.67
N ALA A 38 5.06 0.55 -15.59
CA ALA A 38 4.62 -0.10 -14.37
C ALA A 38 3.33 0.53 -13.82
N VAL A 39 2.46 -0.31 -13.26
CA VAL A 39 1.25 0.12 -12.56
C VAL A 39 1.25 -0.46 -11.15
N GLU A 40 1.12 0.41 -10.15
CA GLU A 40 1.01 0.03 -8.76
C GLU A 40 -0.45 0.06 -8.32
N LEU A 41 -0.94 -1.06 -7.80
CA LEU A 41 -2.30 -1.20 -7.31
C LEU A 41 -2.35 -0.95 -5.79
N GLY A 42 -3.15 0.02 -5.38
CA GLY A 42 -3.43 0.30 -3.98
C GLY A 42 -4.40 -0.70 -3.37
N CYS A 43 -4.03 -1.97 -3.27
CA CYS A 43 -4.87 -3.05 -2.73
C CYS A 43 -5.19 -2.83 -1.25
N GLN A 44 -4.23 -2.38 -0.47
CA GLN A 44 -4.25 -2.13 0.97
C GLN A 44 -4.45 -3.39 1.83
N SER A 45 -5.47 -4.17 1.57
CA SER A 45 -5.80 -5.46 2.18
C SER A 45 -6.43 -6.39 1.12
N MET A 46 -6.41 -7.68 1.38
CA MET A 46 -7.15 -8.70 0.61
C MET A 46 -8.29 -9.33 1.45
N ASP A 47 -8.63 -8.73 2.60
CA ASP A 47 -9.80 -9.08 3.39
C ASP A 47 -10.92 -8.06 3.13
N ASP A 48 -12.03 -8.53 2.53
CA ASP A 48 -13.16 -7.67 2.16
C ASP A 48 -13.85 -7.02 3.38
N ARG A 49 -13.75 -7.61 4.56
CA ARG A 49 -14.28 -7.02 5.82
C ARG A 49 -13.45 -5.80 6.20
N VAL A 50 -12.13 -5.89 6.08
CA VAL A 50 -11.19 -4.78 6.33
C VAL A 50 -11.42 -3.69 5.28
N LEU A 51 -11.47 -4.03 4.00
CA LEU A 51 -11.72 -3.08 2.90
C LEU A 51 -13.05 -2.35 3.07
N THR A 52 -14.12 -3.06 3.43
CA THR A 52 -15.44 -2.48 3.69
C THR A 52 -15.40 -1.53 4.88
N ARG A 53 -14.76 -1.94 5.99
CA ARG A 53 -14.64 -1.10 7.20
C ARG A 53 -13.84 0.16 6.95
N CYS A 54 -12.83 0.08 6.08
CA CYS A 54 -12.03 1.22 5.63
C CYS A 54 -12.68 2.03 4.50
N ARG A 55 -13.89 1.66 4.04
CA ARG A 55 -14.61 2.32 2.93
C ARG A 55 -13.75 2.46 1.68
N ARG A 56 -12.97 1.42 1.34
CA ARG A 56 -12.04 1.47 0.19
C ARG A 56 -12.75 1.53 -1.16
N GLY A 57 -13.98 1.02 -1.26
CA GLY A 57 -14.79 1.05 -2.48
C GLY A 57 -14.39 0.00 -3.53
N HIS A 58 -13.47 -0.90 -3.21
CA HIS A 58 -13.09 -2.07 -4.02
C HIS A 58 -12.98 -3.30 -3.14
N THR A 59 -12.95 -4.48 -3.76
CA THR A 59 -12.84 -5.78 -3.12
C THR A 59 -11.50 -6.45 -3.44
N ALA A 60 -11.21 -7.56 -2.76
CA ALA A 60 -10.09 -8.44 -3.12
C ALA A 60 -10.22 -8.97 -4.56
N ALA A 61 -11.44 -9.27 -4.99
CA ALA A 61 -11.72 -9.72 -6.36
C ALA A 61 -11.36 -8.64 -7.41
N ASP A 62 -11.63 -7.36 -7.12
CA ASP A 62 -11.23 -6.25 -7.99
C ASP A 62 -9.70 -6.14 -8.08
N SER A 63 -9.00 -6.35 -6.96
CA SER A 63 -7.53 -6.36 -6.94
C SER A 63 -6.95 -7.50 -7.79
N ILE A 64 -7.55 -8.69 -7.73
CA ILE A 64 -7.16 -9.83 -8.56
C ILE A 64 -7.41 -9.53 -10.05
N ALA A 65 -8.60 -9.02 -10.39
CA ALA A 65 -8.96 -8.69 -11.77
C ALA A 65 -8.03 -7.60 -12.35
N ALA A 66 -7.77 -6.54 -11.59
CA ALA A 66 -6.85 -5.47 -11.99
C ALA A 66 -5.42 -5.98 -12.22
N ALA A 67 -4.90 -6.84 -11.33
CA ALA A 67 -3.58 -7.45 -11.50
C ALA A 67 -3.49 -8.28 -12.79
N GLN A 68 -4.54 -9.05 -13.10
CA GLN A 68 -4.62 -9.80 -14.36
C GLN A 68 -4.63 -8.88 -15.59
N CYS A 69 -5.35 -7.74 -15.53
CA CYS A 69 -5.33 -6.74 -16.61
C CYS A 69 -3.92 -6.17 -16.80
N VAL A 70 -3.22 -5.79 -15.72
CA VAL A 70 -1.85 -5.27 -15.78
C VAL A 70 -0.91 -6.28 -16.44
N HIS A 71 -0.98 -7.56 -16.05
CA HIS A 71 -0.18 -8.64 -16.67
C HIS A 71 -0.51 -8.84 -18.15
N ARG A 72 -1.81 -8.87 -18.53
CA ARG A 72 -2.20 -8.97 -19.95
C ARG A 72 -1.70 -7.82 -20.78
N ALA A 73 -1.68 -6.61 -20.20
CA ALA A 73 -1.13 -5.42 -20.86
C ALA A 73 0.41 -5.47 -21.02
N GLY A 74 1.11 -6.43 -20.40
CA GLY A 74 2.56 -6.53 -20.41
C GLY A 74 3.24 -5.40 -19.63
N LEU A 75 2.56 -4.86 -18.60
CA LEU A 75 3.11 -3.86 -17.68
C LEU A 75 3.64 -4.54 -16.42
N GLU A 76 4.63 -3.93 -15.78
CA GLU A 76 5.10 -4.38 -14.47
C GLU A 76 4.03 -4.09 -13.41
N LEU A 77 3.71 -5.09 -12.59
CA LEU A 77 2.78 -4.96 -11.49
C LEU A 77 3.52 -4.59 -10.21
N GLY A 78 3.17 -3.47 -9.61
CA GLY A 78 3.45 -3.15 -8.22
C GLY A 78 2.19 -3.29 -7.37
N VAL A 79 2.34 -3.59 -6.09
CA VAL A 79 1.22 -3.63 -5.14
C VAL A 79 1.56 -2.81 -3.89
N GLN A 80 0.53 -2.24 -3.30
CA GLN A 80 0.62 -1.52 -2.05
C GLN A 80 -0.30 -2.17 -1.03
N MET A 81 0.23 -2.51 0.14
CA MET A 81 -0.55 -2.97 1.29
C MET A 81 -0.38 -2.05 2.49
N MET A 82 -1.36 -2.08 3.37
CA MET A 82 -1.30 -1.42 4.66
C MET A 82 -1.44 -2.45 5.79
N THR A 83 -0.88 -2.14 6.96
CA THR A 83 -1.05 -2.92 8.18
C THR A 83 -1.76 -2.08 9.24
N GLY A 84 -2.46 -2.75 10.17
CA GLY A 84 -3.14 -2.08 11.27
C GLY A 84 -4.33 -1.24 10.83
N LEU A 85 -4.98 -1.59 9.73
CA LEU A 85 -6.24 -0.98 9.30
C LEU A 85 -7.38 -1.28 10.29
N PRO A 86 -8.46 -0.49 10.33
CA PRO A 86 -9.65 -0.82 11.13
C PRO A 86 -10.18 -2.22 10.84
N GLY A 87 -10.14 -3.10 11.85
CA GLY A 87 -10.58 -4.49 11.74
C GLY A 87 -9.50 -5.46 11.23
N ASP A 88 -8.30 -4.96 10.93
CA ASP A 88 -7.15 -5.79 10.58
C ASP A 88 -6.53 -6.45 11.83
N THR A 89 -5.90 -7.60 11.61
CA THR A 89 -5.12 -8.34 12.59
C THR A 89 -3.79 -8.77 11.95
N ASP A 90 -2.86 -9.24 12.75
CA ASP A 90 -1.60 -9.80 12.22
C ASP A 90 -1.87 -10.95 11.25
N ASP A 91 -2.84 -11.82 11.56
CA ASP A 91 -3.18 -12.97 10.72
C ASP A 91 -3.77 -12.51 9.39
N THR A 92 -4.72 -11.56 9.39
CA THR A 92 -5.30 -11.03 8.15
C THR A 92 -4.27 -10.27 7.30
N ALA A 93 -3.30 -9.60 7.93
CA ALA A 93 -2.19 -8.96 7.22
C ALA A 93 -1.24 -9.98 6.57
N LEU A 94 -0.94 -11.10 7.27
CA LEU A 94 -0.13 -12.20 6.72
C LEU A 94 -0.85 -12.92 5.59
N GLU A 95 -2.16 -13.17 5.73
CA GLU A 95 -3.00 -13.73 4.66
C GLU A 95 -3.05 -12.81 3.45
N THR A 96 -3.19 -11.48 3.68
CA THR A 96 -3.12 -10.46 2.63
C THR A 96 -1.80 -10.54 1.88
N ALA A 97 -0.66 -10.64 2.59
CA ALA A 97 0.64 -10.77 1.95
C ALA A 97 0.73 -12.02 1.06
N GLY A 98 0.24 -13.17 1.54
CA GLY A 98 0.20 -14.41 0.77
C GLY A 98 -0.64 -14.28 -0.51
N GLN A 99 -1.82 -13.65 -0.42
CA GLN A 99 -2.68 -13.39 -1.58
C GLN A 99 -2.05 -12.40 -2.57
N LEU A 100 -1.41 -11.33 -2.09
CA LEU A 100 -0.70 -10.37 -2.94
C LEU A 100 0.50 -11.02 -3.65
N ILE A 101 1.27 -11.87 -2.98
CA ILE A 101 2.36 -12.65 -3.58
C ILE A 101 1.84 -13.54 -4.71
N ALA A 102 0.67 -14.17 -4.53
CA ALA A 102 0.05 -14.99 -5.56
C ALA A 102 -0.32 -14.22 -6.84
N LEU A 103 -0.48 -12.88 -6.76
CA LEU A 103 -0.64 -12.00 -7.92
C LEU A 103 0.66 -11.80 -8.71
N ARG A 104 1.80 -12.29 -8.22
CA ARG A 104 3.14 -12.18 -8.83
C ARG A 104 3.56 -10.73 -9.13
N PRO A 105 3.51 -9.84 -8.14
CA PRO A 105 3.99 -8.47 -8.33
C PRO A 105 5.53 -8.45 -8.42
N ALA A 106 6.08 -7.50 -9.16
CA ALA A 106 7.52 -7.23 -9.17
C ALA A 106 7.94 -6.42 -7.93
N THR A 107 7.04 -5.57 -7.42
CA THR A 107 7.33 -4.67 -6.30
C THR A 107 6.18 -4.61 -5.30
N VAL A 108 6.54 -4.32 -4.05
CA VAL A 108 5.57 -4.04 -2.98
C VAL A 108 5.98 -2.83 -2.15
N ARG A 109 4.97 -2.07 -1.70
CA ARG A 109 5.09 -1.08 -0.64
C ARG A 109 4.25 -1.53 0.55
N ILE A 110 4.81 -1.43 1.75
CA ILE A 110 4.13 -1.79 3.00
C ILE A 110 4.05 -0.56 3.90
N TYR A 111 2.83 -0.14 4.21
CA TYR A 111 2.58 1.06 5.00
C TYR A 111 1.82 0.73 6.29
N PRO A 112 2.44 0.89 7.46
CA PRO A 112 1.69 0.93 8.72
C PRO A 112 0.69 2.08 8.71
N THR A 113 -0.49 1.83 9.25
CA THR A 113 -1.56 2.84 9.34
C THR A 113 -1.22 3.89 10.37
N VAL A 114 -1.41 5.16 10.02
CA VAL A 114 -1.35 6.29 10.93
C VAL A 114 -2.66 7.06 10.92
N VAL A 115 -2.99 7.66 12.05
CA VAL A 115 -4.15 8.52 12.23
C VAL A 115 -3.74 9.96 11.93
N LEU A 116 -4.37 10.57 10.94
CA LEU A 116 -4.14 11.97 10.58
C LEU A 116 -5.31 12.85 11.03
N ALA A 117 -5.01 14.06 11.45
CA ALA A 117 -6.00 15.05 11.86
C ALA A 117 -7.00 15.35 10.73
N GLY A 118 -8.25 15.56 11.08
CA GLY A 118 -9.35 15.87 10.16
C GLY A 118 -9.89 14.67 9.38
N THR A 119 -9.48 13.43 9.70
CA THR A 119 -9.91 12.22 8.99
C THR A 119 -11.02 11.47 9.74
N GLU A 120 -11.75 10.60 9.03
CA GLU A 120 -12.68 9.65 9.63
C GLU A 120 -11.99 8.73 10.63
N LEU A 121 -10.75 8.34 10.35
CA LEU A 121 -9.96 7.49 11.22
C LEU A 121 -9.62 8.19 12.55
N GLU A 122 -9.40 9.51 12.53
CA GLU A 122 -9.25 10.28 13.77
C GLU A 122 -10.52 10.24 14.61
N ARG A 123 -11.72 10.35 13.99
CA ARG A 123 -12.97 10.26 14.72
C ARG A 123 -13.13 8.90 15.42
N GLN A 124 -12.84 7.81 14.69
CA GLN A 124 -12.86 6.45 15.23
C GLN A 124 -11.82 6.25 16.35
N TYR A 125 -10.65 6.83 16.21
CA TYR A 125 -9.65 6.81 17.26
C TYR A 125 -10.12 7.55 18.53
N ARG A 126 -10.68 8.74 18.37
CA ARG A 126 -11.17 9.55 19.52
C ARG A 126 -12.40 8.95 20.19
N SER A 127 -13.26 8.24 19.44
CA SER A 127 -14.41 7.52 20.03
C SER A 127 -14.03 6.18 20.67
N GLY A 128 -12.81 5.69 20.46
CA GLY A 128 -12.35 4.38 20.93
C GLY A 128 -12.76 3.20 20.02
N ASP A 129 -13.35 3.48 18.85
CA ASP A 129 -13.75 2.44 17.88
C ASP A 129 -12.55 1.91 17.08
N TYR A 130 -11.42 2.59 17.14
CA TYR A 130 -10.18 2.19 16.52
C TYR A 130 -8.98 2.45 17.44
N VAL A 131 -8.12 1.44 17.57
CA VAL A 131 -6.86 1.53 18.30
C VAL A 131 -5.72 1.31 17.29
N PRO A 132 -4.90 2.33 17.01
CA PRO A 132 -3.78 2.18 16.08
C PRO A 132 -2.68 1.30 16.66
N GLN A 133 -1.94 0.60 15.78
CA GLN A 133 -0.73 -0.10 16.18
C GLN A 133 0.31 0.87 16.75
N THR A 134 1.06 0.42 17.75
CA THR A 134 2.30 1.10 18.15
C THR A 134 3.39 0.86 17.12
N VAL A 135 4.47 1.65 17.18
CA VAL A 135 5.64 1.44 16.31
C VAL A 135 6.20 0.04 16.50
N GLU A 136 6.29 -0.43 17.76
CA GLU A 136 6.83 -1.75 18.07
C GLU A 136 5.97 -2.89 17.47
N GLN A 137 4.66 -2.83 17.63
CA GLN A 137 3.74 -3.80 17.03
C GLN A 137 3.84 -3.84 15.51
N ALA A 138 3.90 -2.67 14.86
CA ALA A 138 4.04 -2.59 13.41
C ALA A 138 5.41 -3.10 12.93
N VAL A 139 6.49 -2.86 13.69
CA VAL A 139 7.82 -3.39 13.42
C VAL A 139 7.82 -4.92 13.52
N ASP A 140 7.22 -5.48 14.57
CA ASP A 140 7.12 -6.93 14.75
C ASP A 140 6.34 -7.59 13.61
N LEU A 141 5.20 -7.04 13.22
CA LEU A 141 4.43 -7.55 12.09
C LEU A 141 5.21 -7.43 10.78
N CYS A 142 5.81 -6.27 10.49
CA CYS A 142 6.56 -6.06 9.26
C CYS A 142 7.82 -6.95 9.19
N SER A 143 8.46 -7.28 10.33
CA SER A 143 9.60 -8.22 10.36
C SER A 143 9.20 -9.65 9.94
N ARG A 144 7.92 -9.99 10.05
CA ARG A 144 7.33 -11.26 9.54
C ARG A 144 6.90 -11.16 8.08
N LEU A 145 6.42 -9.99 7.63
CA LEU A 145 5.96 -9.75 6.25
C LEU A 145 7.13 -9.66 5.25
N VAL A 146 8.20 -8.97 5.62
CA VAL A 146 9.38 -8.75 4.75
C VAL A 146 9.96 -10.06 4.21
N PRO A 147 10.22 -11.10 5.04
CA PRO A 147 10.73 -12.38 4.55
C PRO A 147 9.81 -13.08 3.55
N LEU A 148 8.48 -12.96 3.69
CA LEU A 148 7.52 -13.58 2.78
C LEU A 148 7.67 -13.00 1.38
N PHE A 149 7.67 -11.68 1.23
CA PHE A 149 7.85 -11.01 -0.05
C PHE A 149 9.23 -11.27 -0.64
N THR A 150 10.28 -11.20 0.17
CA THR A 150 11.67 -11.41 -0.27
C THR A 150 11.87 -12.85 -0.77
N ALA A 151 11.36 -13.85 -0.04
CA ALA A 151 11.44 -15.26 -0.44
C ALA A 151 10.68 -15.55 -1.76
N ALA A 152 9.62 -14.78 -2.03
CA ALA A 152 8.87 -14.85 -3.27
C ALA A 152 9.50 -14.05 -4.43
N GLY A 153 10.66 -13.41 -4.22
CA GLY A 153 11.34 -12.60 -5.23
C GLY A 153 10.70 -11.23 -5.48
N VAL A 154 9.79 -10.78 -4.61
CA VAL A 154 9.15 -9.47 -4.71
C VAL A 154 10.03 -8.40 -4.06
N ARG A 155 10.36 -7.34 -4.80
CA ARG A 155 11.20 -6.25 -4.27
C ARG A 155 10.37 -5.32 -3.39
N ILE A 156 10.81 -5.11 -2.16
CA ILE A 156 10.20 -4.13 -1.26
C ILE A 156 10.81 -2.76 -1.60
N ILE A 157 10.05 -1.89 -2.24
CA ILE A 157 10.51 -0.57 -2.66
C ILE A 157 10.21 0.52 -1.64
N ARG A 158 9.32 0.22 -0.68
CA ARG A 158 9.03 1.12 0.45
C ARG A 158 8.53 0.31 1.65
N LEU A 159 9.09 0.62 2.80
CA LEU A 159 8.68 0.09 4.10
C LEU A 159 8.53 1.26 5.08
N GLY A 160 7.29 1.50 5.52
CA GLY A 160 6.94 2.68 6.31
C GLY A 160 6.61 3.92 5.47
N LEU A 161 5.94 4.87 6.10
CA LEU A 161 5.52 6.13 5.47
C LEU A 161 6.71 7.03 5.17
N HIS A 162 6.57 7.83 4.12
CA HIS A 162 7.55 8.88 3.84
C HIS A 162 7.43 9.99 4.89
N SER A 163 8.58 10.37 5.44
CA SER A 163 8.67 11.49 6.36
C SER A 163 8.52 12.81 5.60
N SER A 164 7.29 13.31 5.50
CA SER A 164 7.03 14.66 5.01
C SER A 164 6.64 15.60 6.16
N PRO A 165 6.94 16.90 6.05
CA PRO A 165 6.49 17.88 7.05
C PRO A 165 4.98 17.82 7.28
N GLU A 166 4.19 17.63 6.23
CA GLU A 166 2.73 17.56 6.30
C GLU A 166 2.24 16.35 7.11
N VAL A 167 2.87 15.16 6.93
CA VAL A 167 2.52 13.96 7.71
C VAL A 167 2.86 14.18 9.17
N LYS A 168 4.04 14.75 9.49
CA LYS A 168 4.45 15.02 10.87
C LYS A 168 3.52 16.01 11.57
N GLU A 169 3.11 17.07 10.88
CA GLU A 169 2.22 18.10 11.42
C GLU A 169 0.80 17.55 11.69
N LYS A 170 0.28 16.71 10.80
CA LYS A 170 -1.10 16.19 10.89
C LYS A 170 -1.23 14.87 11.66
N MET A 171 -0.12 14.24 12.03
CA MET A 171 -0.18 12.95 12.70
C MET A 171 -0.71 13.08 14.13
N VAL A 172 -1.72 12.28 14.45
CA VAL A 172 -2.37 12.23 15.78
C VAL A 172 -1.92 10.98 16.55
N ALA A 173 -1.84 9.83 15.87
CA ALA A 173 -1.47 8.56 16.49
C ALA A 173 -1.05 7.53 15.43
N GLY A 174 -0.46 6.40 15.86
CA GLY A 174 -0.14 5.26 15.00
C GLY A 174 1.36 5.04 14.82
N ALA A 175 1.69 4.07 13.97
CA ALA A 175 3.05 3.54 13.84
C ALA A 175 3.90 4.36 12.84
N PHE A 176 4.26 5.57 13.23
CA PHE A 176 5.16 6.42 12.43
C PHE A 176 6.55 6.49 13.07
N HIS A 177 7.57 6.27 12.25
CA HIS A 177 8.98 6.49 12.62
C HIS A 177 9.77 6.84 11.36
N ASP A 178 10.65 7.85 11.44
CA ASP A 178 11.45 8.33 10.29
C ASP A 178 12.32 7.22 9.67
N SER A 179 12.88 6.35 10.51
CA SER A 179 13.70 5.19 10.13
C SER A 179 12.93 3.87 10.30
N PHE A 180 11.63 3.84 9.97
CA PHE A 180 10.81 2.64 10.21
C PHE A 180 11.40 1.39 9.57
N GLY A 181 11.87 1.48 8.33
CA GLY A 181 12.50 0.37 7.62
C GLY A 181 13.74 -0.17 8.34
N GLU A 182 14.58 0.70 8.88
CA GLU A 182 15.77 0.30 9.65
C GLU A 182 15.40 -0.46 10.92
N LEU A 183 14.34 -0.02 11.62
CA LEU A 183 13.83 -0.73 12.79
C LEU A 183 13.38 -2.15 12.46
N VAL A 184 12.66 -2.31 11.32
CA VAL A 184 12.20 -3.63 10.86
C VAL A 184 13.38 -4.52 10.51
N TYR A 185 14.36 -4.04 9.72
CA TYR A 185 15.54 -4.83 9.36
C TYR A 185 16.42 -5.16 10.54
N SER A 186 16.45 -4.32 11.57
CA SER A 186 17.19 -4.61 12.81
C SER A 186 16.50 -5.66 13.69
N ARG A 187 15.18 -5.87 13.50
CA ARG A 187 14.36 -6.85 14.24
C ARG A 187 14.45 -8.26 13.63
N MET A 188 14.80 -8.37 12.36
CA MET A 188 14.92 -9.63 11.60
C MET A 188 16.23 -10.35 11.91
#